data_3bde722bd8942279a80c335fa5801e61
#
_entry.id   3bde722bd8942279a80c335fa5801e61
#
_cell.length_a   1.000
_cell.length_b   1.000
_cell.length_c   1.000
_cell.angle_alpha   90.00
_cell.angle_beta   90.00
_cell.angle_gamma   90.00
#
_symmetry.space_group_name_H-M   'P 1'
#
loop_
_entity.id
_entity.type
_entity.pdbx_description
1 polymer ?
#
loop_
_entity_poly.entity_id
_entity_poly.type
_entity_poly.pdbx_seq_one_letter_code
_entity_poly.pdbx_strand_id
1 'polypeptide(L)'
;MLYLHGMGHFHPENVISNRFLEDLDIGTSNEWILERVGIVNRRTVLPLDYIQRTKNADGRAAFEASLYKNSQMAACAARMAVERAGLKIEDIGMVVAGSSSPDDIAPAEASAVAARLGLDVPCLDMNSACSSFGMQINFLSKMQPEALPPYVLVVDSETLTKSVNYADRSMAVLFGDGSAAAIVSTQVPSRAVFCDCRFEARPQAWEKVGINYLWRFYQDGNAVQGFAIRTTTEGVKQMRDKFAREAERFIFIGHQANLSMLKTVCERTGVSSEDCWHNVDQFGNAGCCGAPSVLSGHWDELKPGDRVALSIVGAGLAWAHLMLKVE
;
A
#
# COMPACT_ATOMS: atom_id res chain seq x y z
N MET A 1 -7.37 -21.76 1.66
CA MET A 1 -6.47 -21.04 0.74
C MET A 1 -7.19 -19.82 0.22
N LEU A 2 -6.49 -18.76 -0.12
CA LEU A 2 -7.09 -17.57 -0.71
C LEU A 2 -6.47 -17.36 -2.10
N TYR A 3 -7.29 -17.45 -3.12
CA TYR A 3 -6.90 -17.28 -4.53
C TYR A 3 -6.95 -15.81 -4.92
N LEU A 4 -5.97 -15.36 -5.72
CA LEU A 4 -5.87 -14.01 -6.22
C LEU A 4 -6.15 -14.02 -7.74
N HIS A 5 -7.22 -13.36 -8.17
CA HIS A 5 -7.72 -13.40 -9.55
C HIS A 5 -7.23 -12.23 -10.39
N GLY A 6 -7.09 -11.05 -9.81
CA GLY A 6 -6.67 -9.84 -10.51
C GLY A 6 -6.20 -8.77 -9.56
N MET A 7 -5.31 -7.92 -10.05
CA MET A 7 -4.77 -6.77 -9.33
C MET A 7 -4.96 -5.49 -10.13
N GLY A 8 -5.24 -4.39 -9.45
CA GLY A 8 -5.34 -3.08 -10.06
C GLY A 8 -4.65 -2.02 -9.21
N HIS A 9 -4.29 -0.90 -9.82
CA HIS A 9 -3.73 0.25 -9.13
C HIS A 9 -4.14 1.55 -9.81
N PHE A 10 -4.04 2.64 -9.08
CA PHE A 10 -4.21 3.99 -9.60
C PHE A 10 -3.31 4.96 -8.82
N HIS A 11 -2.69 5.89 -9.50
CA HIS A 11 -1.98 7.02 -8.91
C HIS A 11 -2.41 8.32 -9.61
N PRO A 12 -2.62 9.42 -8.85
CA PRO A 12 -3.00 10.71 -9.44
C PRO A 12 -1.92 11.24 -10.39
N GLU A 13 -2.31 12.15 -11.29
CA GLU A 13 -1.44 12.68 -12.36
C GLU A 13 -0.40 13.68 -11.83
N ASN A 14 -0.73 14.46 -10.78
CA ASN A 14 0.17 15.47 -10.23
C ASN A 14 1.42 14.84 -9.63
N VAL A 15 2.58 15.38 -10.04
CA VAL A 15 3.89 14.87 -9.63
C VAL A 15 4.61 15.88 -8.74
N ILE A 16 4.90 15.47 -7.50
CA ILE A 16 5.84 16.16 -6.62
C ILE A 16 7.24 15.60 -6.89
N SER A 17 8.02 16.28 -7.75
CA SER A 17 9.41 15.92 -8.01
C SER A 17 10.33 16.44 -6.90
N ASN A 18 11.58 15.92 -6.85
CA ASN A 18 12.58 16.48 -5.95
C ASN A 18 12.85 17.95 -6.26
N ARG A 19 12.86 18.35 -7.56
CA ARG A 19 12.99 19.74 -7.97
C ARG A 19 11.86 20.62 -7.42
N PHE A 20 10.62 20.16 -7.46
CA PHE A 20 9.49 20.88 -6.86
C PHE A 20 9.71 21.13 -5.37
N LEU A 21 10.23 20.14 -4.64
CA LEU A 21 10.52 20.27 -3.20
C LEU A 21 11.69 21.21 -2.91
N GLU A 22 12.70 21.28 -3.79
CA GLU A 22 13.78 22.28 -3.71
C GLU A 22 13.22 23.70 -3.88
N ASP A 23 12.35 23.89 -4.87
CA ASP A 23 11.73 25.19 -5.17
C ASP A 23 10.77 25.67 -4.06
N LEU A 24 10.35 24.79 -3.13
CA LEU A 24 9.60 25.19 -1.92
C LEU A 24 10.47 25.85 -0.85
N ASP A 25 11.79 25.81 -0.98
CA ASP A 25 12.77 26.37 -0.04
C ASP A 25 12.56 25.90 1.41
N ILE A 26 12.50 24.58 1.57
CA ILE A 26 12.30 23.91 2.87
C ILE A 26 13.61 23.31 3.42
N GLY A 27 14.75 23.71 2.88
CA GLY A 27 16.07 23.24 3.31
C GLY A 27 16.38 21.81 2.88
N THR A 28 15.94 21.41 1.67
CA THR A 28 16.25 20.11 1.06
C THR A 28 16.83 20.27 -0.34
N SER A 29 17.49 19.23 -0.86
CA SER A 29 17.95 19.16 -2.25
C SER A 29 17.68 17.77 -2.82
N ASN A 30 17.72 17.66 -4.15
CA ASN A 30 17.59 16.38 -4.83
C ASN A 30 18.60 15.35 -4.30
N GLU A 31 19.88 15.75 -4.15
CA GLU A 31 20.96 14.88 -3.64
C GLU A 31 20.66 14.41 -2.22
N TRP A 32 20.24 15.34 -1.35
CA TRP A 32 19.89 15.02 0.04
C TRP A 32 18.71 14.02 0.12
N ILE A 33 17.68 14.17 -0.74
CA ILE A 33 16.52 13.27 -0.79
C ILE A 33 16.94 11.90 -1.30
N LEU A 34 17.70 11.83 -2.39
CA LEU A 34 18.14 10.55 -2.98
C LEU A 34 19.03 9.77 -2.03
N GLU A 35 19.97 10.43 -1.35
CA GLU A 35 20.85 9.78 -0.38
C GLU A 35 20.09 9.18 0.79
N ARG A 36 19.07 9.89 1.31
CA ARG A 36 18.34 9.47 2.52
C ARG A 36 17.23 8.47 2.26
N VAL A 37 16.43 8.71 1.23
CA VAL A 37 15.20 7.95 1.01
C VAL A 37 15.10 7.29 -0.36
N GLY A 38 15.90 7.74 -1.34
CA GLY A 38 15.93 7.19 -2.70
C GLY A 38 14.67 7.46 -3.52
N ILE A 39 13.84 8.46 -3.14
CA ILE A 39 12.60 8.79 -3.82
C ILE A 39 12.87 9.93 -4.81
N VAL A 40 12.46 9.74 -6.06
CA VAL A 40 12.59 10.73 -7.15
C VAL A 40 11.30 11.54 -7.29
N ASN A 41 10.17 10.85 -7.30
CA ASN A 41 8.85 11.44 -7.50
C ASN A 41 7.83 10.91 -6.47
N ARG A 42 6.76 11.69 -6.26
CA ARG A 42 5.56 11.29 -5.51
C ARG A 42 4.35 11.72 -6.31
N ARG A 43 3.24 11.03 -6.14
CA ARG A 43 1.96 11.44 -6.71
C ARG A 43 1.11 12.11 -5.64
N THR A 44 0.29 13.07 -6.03
CA THR A 44 -0.56 13.79 -5.08
C THR A 44 -1.91 14.16 -5.68
N VAL A 45 -2.93 14.05 -4.84
CA VAL A 45 -4.28 14.56 -5.15
C VAL A 45 -4.38 16.08 -5.00
N LEU A 46 -3.36 16.73 -4.44
CA LEU A 46 -3.36 18.19 -4.25
C LEU A 46 -2.85 18.91 -5.51
N PRO A 47 -3.45 20.06 -5.88
CA PRO A 47 -2.87 20.94 -6.88
C PRO A 47 -1.48 21.42 -6.44
N LEU A 48 -0.51 21.43 -7.34
CA LEU A 48 0.86 21.86 -7.02
C LEU A 48 0.95 23.32 -6.59
N ASP A 49 0.16 24.21 -7.21
CA ASP A 49 0.06 25.62 -6.83
C ASP A 49 -0.54 25.81 -5.42
N TYR A 50 -1.46 24.94 -4.99
CA TYR A 50 -1.94 24.92 -3.62
C TYR A 50 -0.81 24.63 -2.64
N ILE A 51 0.01 23.60 -2.92
CA ILE A 51 1.17 23.25 -2.08
C ILE A 51 2.18 24.40 -2.04
N GLN A 52 2.49 25.02 -3.19
CA GLN A 52 3.41 26.15 -3.27
C GLN A 52 2.97 27.32 -2.41
N ARG A 53 1.70 27.70 -2.50
CA ARG A 53 1.16 28.89 -1.80
C ARG A 53 0.97 28.66 -0.31
N THR A 54 0.56 27.47 0.10
CA THR A 54 0.10 27.20 1.47
C THR A 54 1.04 26.30 2.28
N LYS A 55 1.96 25.59 1.61
CA LYS A 55 2.74 24.47 2.18
C LYS A 55 1.85 23.46 2.92
N ASN A 56 0.56 23.43 2.56
CA ASN A 56 -0.48 22.64 3.23
C ASN A 56 -0.47 22.87 4.75
N ALA A 57 -0.38 24.14 5.18
CA ALA A 57 -0.35 24.50 6.59
C ALA A 57 -1.65 24.16 7.34
N ASP A 58 -2.78 24.11 6.65
CA ASP A 58 -4.07 23.65 7.19
C ASP A 58 -4.46 22.31 6.56
N GLY A 59 -4.41 21.23 7.36
CA GLY A 59 -4.75 19.88 6.91
C GLY A 59 -6.23 19.72 6.52
N ARG A 60 -7.13 20.56 7.04
CA ARG A 60 -8.56 20.52 6.67
C ARG A 60 -8.79 21.13 5.29
N ALA A 61 -8.14 22.25 4.98
CA ALA A 61 -8.24 22.89 3.67
C ALA A 61 -7.76 21.98 2.53
N ALA A 62 -6.89 21.01 2.82
CA ALA A 62 -6.46 20.01 1.86
C ALA A 62 -7.60 19.13 1.32
N PHE A 63 -8.64 18.88 2.12
CA PHE A 63 -9.80 18.09 1.66
C PHE A 63 -10.61 18.83 0.60
N GLU A 64 -10.76 20.16 0.74
CA GLU A 64 -11.46 21.00 -0.22
C GLU A 64 -10.64 21.22 -1.49
N ALA A 65 -9.30 21.32 -1.35
CA ALA A 65 -8.39 21.51 -2.48
C ALA A 65 -8.16 20.24 -3.31
N SER A 66 -8.47 19.08 -2.77
CA SER A 66 -8.17 17.78 -3.37
C SER A 66 -8.89 17.55 -4.69
N LEU A 67 -8.17 17.13 -5.73
CA LEU A 67 -8.72 16.82 -7.07
C LEU A 67 -9.44 15.46 -7.11
N TYR A 68 -9.08 14.55 -6.20
CA TYR A 68 -9.68 13.23 -6.08
C TYR A 68 -10.11 12.97 -4.64
N LYS A 69 -11.27 12.38 -4.49
CA LYS A 69 -11.63 11.65 -3.27
C LYS A 69 -10.92 10.30 -3.22
N ASN A 70 -10.66 9.81 -2.03
CA ASN A 70 -10.04 8.51 -1.80
C ASN A 70 -10.82 7.37 -2.50
N SER A 71 -12.15 7.37 -2.33
CA SER A 71 -13.06 6.42 -2.98
C SER A 71 -13.07 6.50 -4.52
N GLN A 72 -12.74 7.64 -5.13
CA GLN A 72 -12.62 7.74 -6.60
C GLN A 72 -11.37 6.99 -7.10
N MET A 73 -10.22 7.17 -6.44
CA MET A 73 -9.01 6.44 -6.78
C MET A 73 -9.20 4.92 -6.57
N ALA A 74 -9.83 4.56 -5.45
CA ALA A 74 -10.19 3.18 -5.14
C ALA A 74 -11.02 2.52 -6.24
N ALA A 75 -12.03 3.22 -6.75
CA ALA A 75 -12.87 2.72 -7.85
C ALA A 75 -12.09 2.54 -9.16
N CYS A 76 -11.10 3.40 -9.46
CA CYS A 76 -10.22 3.23 -10.63
C CYS A 76 -9.37 1.96 -10.50
N ALA A 77 -8.73 1.74 -9.35
CA ALA A 77 -7.95 0.53 -9.08
C ALA A 77 -8.82 -0.74 -9.12
N ALA A 78 -10.04 -0.67 -8.54
CA ALA A 78 -10.99 -1.78 -8.54
C ALA A 78 -11.41 -2.21 -9.95
N ARG A 79 -11.72 -1.26 -10.84
CA ARG A 79 -12.08 -1.57 -12.24
C ARG A 79 -10.96 -2.28 -12.97
N MET A 80 -9.72 -1.85 -12.82
CA MET A 80 -8.56 -2.54 -13.40
C MET A 80 -8.40 -3.97 -12.83
N ALA A 81 -8.61 -4.15 -11.52
CA ALA A 81 -8.51 -5.48 -10.89
C ALA A 81 -9.59 -6.44 -11.42
N VAL A 82 -10.83 -5.96 -11.57
CA VAL A 82 -11.95 -6.74 -12.12
C VAL A 82 -11.72 -7.11 -13.58
N GLU A 83 -11.25 -6.16 -14.41
CA GLU A 83 -10.90 -6.40 -15.80
C GLU A 83 -9.82 -7.48 -15.93
N ARG A 84 -8.73 -7.38 -15.15
CA ARG A 84 -7.64 -8.36 -15.14
C ARG A 84 -8.04 -9.72 -14.58
N ALA A 85 -9.07 -9.78 -13.74
CA ALA A 85 -9.68 -11.02 -13.28
C ALA A 85 -10.57 -11.67 -14.35
N GLY A 86 -10.87 -10.99 -15.47
CA GLY A 86 -11.82 -11.45 -16.48
C GLY A 86 -13.28 -11.48 -15.97
N LEU A 87 -13.62 -10.66 -14.99
CA LEU A 87 -14.91 -10.59 -14.33
C LEU A 87 -15.68 -9.32 -14.75
N LYS A 88 -16.94 -9.29 -14.39
CA LYS A 88 -17.77 -8.09 -14.41
C LYS A 88 -17.86 -7.48 -13.00
N ILE A 89 -18.19 -6.21 -12.91
CA ILE A 89 -18.35 -5.53 -11.60
C ILE A 89 -19.41 -6.24 -10.75
N GLU A 90 -20.49 -6.70 -11.38
CA GLU A 90 -21.62 -7.37 -10.72
C GLU A 90 -21.27 -8.75 -10.13
N ASP A 91 -20.13 -9.34 -10.52
CA ASP A 91 -19.64 -10.59 -9.95
C ASP A 91 -19.06 -10.42 -8.53
N ILE A 92 -18.78 -9.18 -8.12
CA ILE A 92 -18.26 -8.86 -6.79
C ILE A 92 -19.39 -8.93 -5.76
N GLY A 93 -19.26 -9.80 -4.77
CA GLY A 93 -20.28 -10.01 -3.73
C GLY A 93 -19.98 -9.32 -2.39
N MET A 94 -18.79 -8.71 -2.21
CA MET A 94 -18.38 -7.99 -0.98
C MET A 94 -17.25 -7.02 -1.29
N VAL A 95 -17.23 -5.87 -0.61
CA VAL A 95 -16.13 -4.89 -0.65
C VAL A 95 -15.49 -4.77 0.73
N VAL A 96 -14.18 -4.95 0.80
CA VAL A 96 -13.34 -4.72 1.99
C VAL A 96 -12.37 -3.60 1.66
N ALA A 97 -12.38 -2.52 2.44
CA ALA A 97 -11.48 -1.38 2.23
C ALA A 97 -10.53 -1.16 3.40
N GLY A 98 -9.39 -0.53 3.12
CA GLY A 98 -8.44 -0.06 4.12
C GLY A 98 -7.90 1.31 3.74
N SER A 99 -7.84 2.21 4.73
CA SER A 99 -7.26 3.54 4.54
C SER A 99 -6.91 4.18 5.89
N SER A 100 -5.79 4.89 5.94
CA SER A 100 -5.45 5.80 7.04
C SER A 100 -5.93 7.23 6.76
N SER A 101 -6.42 7.49 5.56
CA SER A 101 -6.86 8.79 5.07
C SER A 101 -8.20 8.71 4.32
N PRO A 102 -9.25 8.10 4.94
CA PRO A 102 -10.55 7.95 4.30
C PRO A 102 -11.17 9.31 3.99
N ASP A 103 -12.14 9.33 3.08
CA ASP A 103 -12.88 10.56 2.75
C ASP A 103 -13.69 11.06 3.94
N ASP A 104 -14.32 10.15 4.67
CA ASP A 104 -15.14 10.41 5.85
C ASP A 104 -14.77 9.44 6.99
N ILE A 105 -15.02 9.85 8.24
CA ILE A 105 -14.85 8.96 9.41
C ILE A 105 -15.97 7.89 9.42
N ALA A 106 -17.13 8.23 8.91
CA ALA A 106 -18.29 7.37 8.69
C ALA A 106 -19.15 7.97 7.58
N PRO A 107 -19.76 7.17 6.70
CA PRO A 107 -19.79 5.68 6.68
C PRO A 107 -18.44 5.03 6.35
N ALA A 108 -18.40 3.68 6.30
CA ALA A 108 -17.25 2.94 5.85
C ALA A 108 -16.79 3.38 4.45
N GLU A 109 -15.48 3.51 4.23
CA GLU A 109 -14.90 3.83 2.90
C GLU A 109 -15.31 2.80 1.86
N ALA A 110 -15.40 1.52 2.23
CA ALA A 110 -15.90 0.44 1.38
C ALA A 110 -17.28 0.73 0.79
N SER A 111 -18.19 1.39 1.56
CA SER A 111 -19.51 1.77 1.08
C SER A 111 -19.44 2.84 -0.01
N ALA A 112 -18.54 3.82 0.14
CA ALA A 112 -18.32 4.85 -0.87
C ALA A 112 -17.74 4.26 -2.16
N VAL A 113 -16.83 3.30 -2.03
CA VAL A 113 -16.25 2.56 -3.18
C VAL A 113 -17.32 1.73 -3.89
N ALA A 114 -18.11 0.94 -3.15
CA ALA A 114 -19.21 0.13 -3.72
C ALA A 114 -20.21 0.99 -4.49
N ALA A 115 -20.63 2.11 -3.91
CA ALA A 115 -21.55 3.05 -4.58
C ALA A 115 -20.98 3.60 -5.90
N ARG A 116 -19.65 3.90 -5.95
CA ARG A 116 -18.98 4.36 -7.19
C ARG A 116 -18.86 3.27 -8.26
N LEU A 117 -18.87 2.02 -7.83
CA LEU A 117 -18.87 0.86 -8.73
C LEU A 117 -20.29 0.45 -9.15
N GLY A 118 -21.33 1.00 -8.53
CA GLY A 118 -22.72 0.62 -8.77
C GLY A 118 -23.11 -0.71 -8.11
N LEU A 119 -22.43 -1.08 -7.02
CA LEU A 119 -22.65 -2.32 -6.29
C LEU A 119 -23.58 -2.09 -5.08
N ASP A 120 -24.49 -3.05 -4.86
CA ASP A 120 -25.32 -3.16 -3.66
C ASP A 120 -24.99 -4.46 -2.92
N VAL A 121 -23.87 -4.43 -2.20
CA VAL A 121 -23.25 -5.60 -1.56
C VAL A 121 -22.76 -5.25 -0.14
N PRO A 122 -22.55 -6.23 0.74
CA PRO A 122 -21.91 -6.00 2.03
C PRO A 122 -20.56 -5.29 1.90
N CYS A 123 -20.36 -4.26 2.74
CA CYS A 123 -19.19 -3.40 2.75
C CYS A 123 -18.64 -3.27 4.18
N LEU A 124 -17.32 -3.38 4.34
CA LEU A 124 -16.68 -3.16 5.64
C LEU A 124 -15.26 -2.61 5.47
N ASP A 125 -14.84 -1.78 6.42
CA ASP A 125 -13.46 -1.34 6.52
C ASP A 125 -12.67 -2.26 7.45
N MET A 126 -11.47 -2.63 7.00
CA MET A 126 -10.48 -3.35 7.79
C MET A 126 -9.17 -2.57 7.71
N ASN A 127 -8.89 -1.75 8.73
CA ASN A 127 -7.77 -0.82 8.74
C ASN A 127 -6.70 -1.22 9.78
N SER A 128 -5.47 -1.32 9.32
CA SER A 128 -4.25 -1.48 10.13
C SER A 128 -3.14 -0.56 9.57
N ALA A 129 -3.51 0.68 9.25
CA ALA A 129 -2.65 1.64 8.60
C ALA A 129 -1.92 1.03 7.38
N CYS A 130 -0.61 1.26 7.21
CA CYS A 130 0.12 0.75 6.05
C CYS A 130 0.08 -0.78 5.90
N SER A 131 -0.25 -1.55 6.96
CA SER A 131 -0.35 -3.02 6.90
C SER A 131 -1.76 -3.55 6.59
N SER A 132 -2.72 -2.67 6.23
CA SER A 132 -4.12 -3.05 5.98
C SER A 132 -4.26 -4.16 4.96
N PHE A 133 -3.64 -4.04 3.78
CA PHE A 133 -3.69 -5.10 2.76
C PHE A 133 -3.28 -6.47 3.32
N GLY A 134 -2.14 -6.50 4.03
CA GLY A 134 -1.65 -7.75 4.61
C GLY A 134 -2.56 -8.33 5.67
N MET A 135 -3.17 -7.48 6.51
CA MET A 135 -4.15 -7.88 7.50
C MET A 135 -5.41 -8.44 6.84
N GLN A 136 -5.96 -7.75 5.85
CA GLN A 136 -7.15 -8.16 5.10
C GLN A 136 -6.96 -9.53 4.45
N ILE A 137 -5.85 -9.73 3.72
CA ILE A 137 -5.51 -11.03 3.11
C ILE A 137 -5.37 -12.12 4.18
N ASN A 138 -4.69 -11.82 5.31
CA ASN A 138 -4.57 -12.78 6.40
C ASN A 138 -5.92 -13.18 6.98
N PHE A 139 -6.82 -12.24 7.24
CA PHE A 139 -8.14 -12.54 7.81
C PHE A 139 -9.02 -13.29 6.81
N LEU A 140 -9.12 -12.83 5.57
CA LEU A 140 -9.91 -13.48 4.52
C LEU A 140 -9.42 -14.92 4.26
N SER A 141 -8.10 -15.17 4.29
CA SER A 141 -7.53 -16.51 4.11
C SER A 141 -7.91 -17.52 5.20
N LYS A 142 -8.41 -17.05 6.35
CA LYS A 142 -8.82 -17.86 7.50
C LYS A 142 -10.32 -17.94 7.69
N MET A 143 -11.11 -17.24 6.87
CA MET A 143 -12.56 -17.35 6.90
C MET A 143 -13.00 -18.65 6.24
N GLN A 144 -14.12 -19.19 6.75
CA GLN A 144 -14.76 -20.35 6.12
C GLN A 144 -15.25 -19.95 4.72
N PRO A 145 -15.05 -20.79 3.69
CA PRO A 145 -15.46 -20.46 2.33
C PRO A 145 -16.94 -20.06 2.22
N GLU A 146 -17.80 -20.71 2.99
CA GLU A 146 -19.25 -20.49 3.00
C GLU A 146 -19.64 -19.13 3.62
N ALA A 147 -18.73 -18.50 4.37
CA ALA A 147 -18.94 -17.18 4.97
C ALA A 147 -18.66 -16.02 4.02
N LEU A 148 -18.08 -16.29 2.85
CA LEU A 148 -17.71 -15.29 1.85
C LEU A 148 -18.47 -15.53 0.54
N PRO A 149 -18.76 -14.48 -0.24
CA PRO A 149 -19.23 -14.64 -1.61
C PRO A 149 -18.10 -15.21 -2.49
N PRO A 150 -18.42 -15.67 -3.71
CA PRO A 150 -17.42 -16.20 -4.64
C PRO A 150 -16.25 -15.25 -4.88
N TYR A 151 -16.51 -13.94 -5.00
CA TYR A 151 -15.46 -12.93 -5.20
C TYR A 151 -15.62 -11.78 -4.21
N VAL A 152 -14.51 -11.45 -3.57
CA VAL A 152 -14.36 -10.29 -2.66
C VAL A 152 -13.40 -9.30 -3.30
N LEU A 153 -13.81 -8.04 -3.38
CA LEU A 153 -12.94 -6.92 -3.71
C LEU A 153 -12.25 -6.43 -2.42
N VAL A 154 -10.94 -6.52 -2.39
CA VAL A 154 -10.08 -5.88 -1.38
C VAL A 154 -9.50 -4.63 -2.02
N VAL A 155 -9.66 -3.47 -1.39
CA VAL A 155 -9.18 -2.19 -1.94
C VAL A 155 -8.58 -1.32 -0.85
N ASP A 156 -7.34 -0.88 -1.07
CA ASP A 156 -6.61 0.04 -0.21
C ASP A 156 -6.32 1.33 -0.96
N SER A 157 -6.66 2.46 -0.38
CA SER A 157 -6.51 3.77 -1.01
C SER A 157 -6.04 4.81 0.00
N GLU A 158 -5.10 5.66 -0.40
CA GLU A 158 -4.51 6.66 0.48
C GLU A 158 -4.38 8.01 -0.20
N THR A 159 -4.72 9.04 0.56
CA THR A 159 -4.50 10.45 0.23
C THR A 159 -3.59 11.09 1.28
N LEU A 160 -2.44 10.46 1.55
CA LEU A 160 -1.54 10.82 2.65
C LEU A 160 -0.94 12.22 2.49
N THR A 161 -0.80 12.72 1.25
CA THR A 161 -0.27 14.06 1.00
C THR A 161 -1.12 15.16 1.63
N LYS A 162 -2.41 14.92 1.88
CA LYS A 162 -3.29 15.82 2.64
C LYS A 162 -2.85 16.00 4.10
N SER A 163 -2.18 14.99 4.68
CA SER A 163 -1.70 15.03 6.07
C SER A 163 -0.28 15.60 6.23
N VAL A 164 0.41 15.87 5.12
CA VAL A 164 1.79 16.37 5.11
C VAL A 164 1.81 17.88 5.28
N ASN A 165 2.62 18.37 6.23
CA ASN A 165 3.03 19.77 6.28
C ASN A 165 4.29 19.95 5.41
N TYR A 166 4.17 20.57 4.26
CA TYR A 166 5.29 20.78 3.34
C TYR A 166 6.32 21.83 3.81
N ALA A 167 6.13 22.44 4.98
CA ALA A 167 7.19 23.19 5.65
C ALA A 167 8.17 22.29 6.41
N ASP A 168 7.78 21.05 6.69
CA ASP A 168 8.64 20.05 7.34
C ASP A 168 9.30 19.13 6.31
N ARG A 169 10.58 19.39 6.02
CA ARG A 169 11.34 18.59 5.04
C ARG A 169 11.44 17.11 5.40
N SER A 170 11.31 16.74 6.68
CA SER A 170 11.43 15.33 7.10
C SER A 170 10.23 14.50 6.66
N MET A 171 9.06 15.14 6.47
CA MET A 171 7.82 14.50 6.03
C MET A 171 7.52 14.77 4.56
N ALA A 172 7.81 15.99 4.08
CA ALA A 172 7.53 16.42 2.70
C ALA A 172 8.13 15.51 1.62
N VAL A 173 9.25 14.86 1.95
CA VAL A 173 10.01 14.02 1.01
C VAL A 173 9.54 12.57 0.93
N LEU A 174 8.56 12.15 1.73
CA LEU A 174 8.22 10.73 1.87
C LEU A 174 6.96 10.32 1.10
N PHE A 175 5.84 10.99 1.34
CA PHE A 175 4.52 10.48 1.03
C PHE A 175 4.05 10.79 -0.39
N GLY A 176 3.33 9.81 -0.95
CA GLY A 176 2.53 9.95 -2.15
C GLY A 176 1.13 9.38 -1.96
N ASP A 177 0.26 9.63 -2.92
CA ASP A 177 -1.12 9.17 -2.95
C ASP A 177 -1.30 8.07 -4.00
N GLY A 178 -2.26 7.20 -3.75
CA GLY A 178 -2.61 6.14 -4.69
C GLY A 178 -3.64 5.18 -4.14
N SER A 179 -3.94 4.19 -4.96
CA SER A 179 -4.84 3.09 -4.61
C SER A 179 -4.36 1.78 -5.23
N ALA A 180 -4.66 0.67 -4.57
CA ALA A 180 -4.49 -0.66 -5.11
C ALA A 180 -5.69 -1.54 -4.76
N ALA A 181 -6.02 -2.47 -5.65
CA ALA A 181 -7.14 -3.39 -5.48
C ALA A 181 -6.76 -4.81 -5.87
N ALA A 182 -7.39 -5.78 -5.22
CA ALA A 182 -7.24 -7.20 -5.48
C ALA A 182 -8.62 -7.87 -5.51
N ILE A 183 -8.84 -8.77 -6.46
CA ILE A 183 -9.98 -9.68 -6.48
C ILE A 183 -9.54 -11.00 -5.90
N VAL A 184 -10.17 -11.40 -4.78
CA VAL A 184 -9.81 -12.63 -4.09
C VAL A 184 -11.00 -13.57 -3.94
N SER A 185 -10.71 -14.87 -3.81
CA SER A 185 -11.71 -15.92 -3.61
C SER A 185 -11.16 -17.03 -2.70
N THR A 186 -12.02 -17.53 -1.81
CA THR A 186 -11.76 -18.78 -1.07
C THR A 186 -12.37 -20.00 -1.76
N GLN A 187 -13.22 -19.79 -2.79
CA GLN A 187 -14.03 -20.82 -3.44
C GLN A 187 -13.57 -21.11 -4.86
N VAL A 188 -13.18 -20.11 -5.61
CA VAL A 188 -12.84 -20.22 -7.03
C VAL A 188 -11.31 -20.23 -7.16
N PRO A 189 -10.71 -21.31 -7.73
CA PRO A 189 -9.28 -21.39 -7.97
C PRO A 189 -8.80 -20.38 -9.02
N SER A 190 -7.55 -19.91 -8.88
CA SER A 190 -6.84 -19.13 -9.88
C SER A 190 -5.37 -19.53 -9.94
N ARG A 191 -4.63 -18.99 -10.91
CA ARG A 191 -3.19 -19.24 -11.06
C ARG A 191 -2.33 -18.74 -9.89
N ALA A 192 -2.83 -17.83 -9.08
CA ALA A 192 -2.09 -17.23 -7.98
C ALA A 192 -2.81 -17.48 -6.65
N VAL A 193 -2.09 -17.97 -5.64
CA VAL A 193 -2.67 -18.35 -4.34
C VAL A 193 -1.81 -17.88 -3.18
N PHE A 194 -2.43 -17.23 -2.20
CA PHE A 194 -1.80 -16.95 -0.91
C PHE A 194 -1.74 -18.23 -0.09
N CYS A 195 -0.56 -18.82 0.01
CA CYS A 195 -0.35 -20.11 0.64
C CYS A 195 0.17 -20.00 2.09
N ASP A 196 0.66 -18.86 2.52
CA ASP A 196 1.02 -18.57 3.92
C ASP A 196 0.71 -17.10 4.21
N CYS A 197 -0.06 -16.84 5.27
CA CYS A 197 -0.47 -15.51 5.68
C CYS A 197 -0.34 -15.38 7.19
N ARG A 198 0.41 -14.36 7.65
CA ARG A 198 0.58 -14.04 9.06
C ARG A 198 0.38 -12.55 9.27
N PHE A 199 -0.27 -12.20 10.35
CA PHE A 199 -0.45 -10.82 10.82
C PHE A 199 -0.19 -10.75 12.31
N GLU A 200 0.64 -9.82 12.72
CA GLU A 200 1.11 -9.65 14.09
C GLU A 200 1.15 -8.16 14.45
N ALA A 201 1.14 -7.84 15.74
CA ALA A 201 1.18 -6.47 16.23
C ALA A 201 1.97 -6.32 17.54
N ARG A 202 2.46 -5.11 17.77
CA ARG A 202 3.09 -4.65 19.03
C ARG A 202 2.39 -3.38 19.51
N PRO A 203 1.22 -3.47 20.15
CA PRO A 203 0.40 -2.31 20.54
C PRO A 203 1.11 -1.32 21.45
N GLN A 204 2.08 -1.76 22.26
CA GLN A 204 2.85 -0.89 23.17
C GLN A 204 3.66 0.19 22.44
N ALA A 205 3.77 0.12 21.12
CA ALA A 205 4.48 1.10 20.31
C ALA A 205 3.54 2.02 19.49
N TRP A 206 2.24 2.04 19.81
CA TRP A 206 1.21 2.75 19.05
C TRP A 206 1.48 4.25 18.88
N GLU A 207 2.12 4.89 19.86
CA GLU A 207 2.45 6.32 19.83
C GLU A 207 3.60 6.69 18.90
N LYS A 208 4.30 5.69 18.32
CA LYS A 208 5.51 5.92 17.54
C LYS A 208 5.25 6.48 16.15
N VAL A 209 4.07 6.26 15.60
CA VAL A 209 3.69 6.74 14.26
C VAL A 209 2.18 6.77 14.11
N GLY A 210 1.65 7.82 13.47
CA GLY A 210 0.22 7.96 13.22
C GLY A 210 -0.17 9.23 12.50
N ILE A 211 -1.49 9.41 12.34
CA ILE A 211 -2.13 10.65 11.89
C ILE A 211 -3.06 11.11 13.02
N ASN A 212 -2.87 12.32 13.49
CA ASN A 212 -3.67 12.86 14.59
C ASN A 212 -5.00 13.47 14.10
N TYR A 213 -5.85 13.89 15.03
CA TYR A 213 -7.16 14.53 14.73
C TYR A 213 -7.08 15.85 13.94
N LEU A 214 -5.90 16.47 13.89
CA LEU A 214 -5.65 17.65 13.06
C LEU A 214 -5.20 17.27 11.63
N TRP A 215 -5.31 16.01 11.27
CA TRP A 215 -4.84 15.46 10.00
C TRP A 215 -3.35 15.73 9.76
N ARG A 216 -2.54 15.54 10.81
CA ARG A 216 -1.08 15.67 10.73
C ARG A 216 -0.42 14.33 11.00
N PHE A 217 0.39 13.92 10.05
CA PHE A 217 1.26 12.76 10.23
C PHE A 217 2.39 13.08 11.21
N TYR A 218 2.74 12.13 12.06
CA TYR A 218 3.88 12.19 12.98
C TYR A 218 4.57 10.83 13.07
N GLN A 219 5.89 10.81 13.31
CA GLN A 219 6.64 9.58 13.55
C GLN A 219 7.92 9.80 14.35
N ASP A 220 8.28 8.78 15.14
CA ASP A 220 9.64 8.58 15.67
C ASP A 220 10.43 7.78 14.60
N GLY A 221 11.04 8.51 13.64
CA GLY A 221 11.60 7.92 12.43
C GLY A 221 12.65 6.83 12.71
N ASN A 222 13.54 7.05 13.70
CA ASN A 222 14.60 6.09 14.03
C ASN A 222 14.04 4.79 14.62
N ALA A 223 13.09 4.90 15.55
CA ALA A 223 12.47 3.73 16.18
C ALA A 223 11.67 2.91 15.16
N VAL A 224 10.87 3.59 14.33
CA VAL A 224 10.04 2.96 13.29
C VAL A 224 10.89 2.29 12.22
N GLN A 225 11.92 2.97 11.70
CA GLN A 225 12.79 2.43 10.66
C GLN A 225 13.58 1.20 11.15
N GLY A 226 14.16 1.27 12.35
CA GLY A 226 14.91 0.15 12.92
C GLY A 226 14.03 -1.07 13.16
N PHE A 227 12.78 -0.87 13.61
CA PHE A 227 11.78 -1.92 13.75
C PHE A 227 11.41 -2.53 12.40
N ALA A 228 11.09 -1.68 11.42
CA ALA A 228 10.66 -2.12 10.09
C ALA A 228 11.74 -2.97 9.39
N ILE A 229 13.01 -2.52 9.37
CA ILE A 229 14.11 -3.27 8.76
C ILE A 229 14.28 -4.64 9.43
N ARG A 230 14.30 -4.70 10.77
CA ARG A 230 14.47 -5.96 11.51
C ARG A 230 13.32 -6.93 11.23
N THR A 231 12.08 -6.49 11.43
CA THR A 231 10.88 -7.32 11.26
C THR A 231 10.73 -7.82 9.82
N THR A 232 10.96 -6.95 8.83
CA THR A 232 10.92 -7.34 7.42
C THR A 232 12.05 -8.34 7.09
N THR A 233 13.28 -8.09 7.56
CA THR A 233 14.41 -9.01 7.32
C THR A 233 14.14 -10.40 7.90
N GLU A 234 13.65 -10.48 9.14
CA GLU A 234 13.31 -11.75 9.81
C GLU A 234 12.19 -12.48 9.05
N GLY A 235 11.12 -11.77 8.67
CA GLY A 235 10.02 -12.36 7.93
C GLY A 235 10.40 -12.87 6.55
N VAL A 236 11.20 -12.10 5.78
CA VAL A 236 11.68 -12.52 4.45
C VAL A 236 12.59 -13.75 4.57
N LYS A 237 13.50 -13.80 5.54
CA LYS A 237 14.35 -14.99 5.78
C LYS A 237 13.48 -16.22 6.05
N GLN A 238 12.52 -16.14 6.98
CA GLN A 238 11.62 -17.24 7.30
C GLN A 238 10.81 -17.71 6.08
N MET A 239 10.29 -16.78 5.28
CA MET A 239 9.56 -17.12 4.05
C MET A 239 10.48 -17.78 3.02
N ARG A 240 11.71 -17.27 2.86
CA ARG A 240 12.70 -17.83 1.94
C ARG A 240 13.10 -19.24 2.35
N ASP A 241 13.42 -19.47 3.63
CA ASP A 241 13.78 -20.80 4.14
C ASP A 241 12.64 -21.83 3.97
N LYS A 242 11.40 -21.38 4.12
CA LYS A 242 10.23 -22.24 4.00
C LYS A 242 9.81 -22.53 2.56
N PHE A 243 9.90 -21.54 1.67
CA PHE A 243 9.24 -21.57 0.35
C PHE A 243 10.18 -21.46 -0.85
N ALA A 244 11.41 -20.94 -0.71
CA ALA A 244 12.33 -20.92 -1.85
C ALA A 244 12.71 -22.34 -2.26
N ARG A 245 12.75 -22.58 -3.57
CA ARG A 245 13.17 -23.85 -4.17
C ARG A 245 14.25 -23.55 -5.20
N GLU A 246 15.15 -24.51 -5.38
CA GLU A 246 16.14 -24.45 -6.45
C GLU A 246 15.40 -24.37 -7.80
N ALA A 247 15.78 -23.44 -8.66
CA ALA A 247 15.16 -23.14 -9.95
C ALA A 247 13.81 -22.38 -9.90
N GLU A 248 13.26 -22.02 -8.73
CA GLU A 248 12.08 -21.15 -8.63
C GLU A 248 12.52 -19.71 -8.28
N ARG A 249 11.89 -18.72 -8.92
CA ARG A 249 12.14 -17.32 -8.66
C ARG A 249 11.51 -16.91 -7.33
N PHE A 250 12.31 -16.29 -6.44
CA PHE A 250 11.84 -15.75 -5.15
C PHE A 250 11.86 -14.22 -5.19
N ILE A 251 10.68 -13.63 -5.34
CA ILE A 251 10.46 -12.20 -5.47
C ILE A 251 10.12 -11.63 -4.10
N PHE A 252 10.67 -10.46 -3.76
CA PHE A 252 10.34 -9.73 -2.55
C PHE A 252 9.67 -8.40 -2.87
N ILE A 253 8.54 -8.13 -2.20
CA ILE A 253 7.86 -6.85 -2.17
C ILE A 253 7.72 -6.42 -0.71
N GLY A 254 8.46 -5.37 -0.31
CA GLY A 254 8.38 -4.79 1.03
C GLY A 254 7.37 -3.66 1.12
N HIS A 255 7.09 -3.22 2.35
CA HIS A 255 6.41 -1.94 2.56
C HIS A 255 7.20 -0.81 1.89
N GLN A 256 6.53 -0.04 1.05
CA GLN A 256 7.12 1.01 0.21
C GLN A 256 7.36 2.31 1.02
N ALA A 257 8.08 2.21 2.15
CA ALA A 257 8.37 3.38 3.00
C ALA A 257 9.44 4.30 2.39
N ASN A 258 10.55 3.71 1.97
CA ASN A 258 11.62 4.36 1.22
C ASN A 258 12.53 3.30 0.58
N LEU A 259 13.26 3.68 -0.48
CA LEU A 259 14.08 2.75 -1.24
C LEU A 259 15.31 2.26 -0.45
N SER A 260 15.90 3.12 0.38
CA SER A 260 17.09 2.77 1.18
C SER A 260 16.79 1.63 2.16
N MET A 261 15.60 1.63 2.75
CA MET A 261 15.14 0.54 3.62
C MET A 261 15.01 -0.78 2.86
N LEU A 262 14.39 -0.76 1.67
CA LEU A 262 14.21 -1.96 0.85
C LEU A 262 15.55 -2.56 0.42
N LYS A 263 16.50 -1.72 -0.03
CA LYS A 263 17.87 -2.15 -0.38
C LYS A 263 18.57 -2.83 0.80
N THR A 264 18.47 -2.24 2.00
CA THR A 264 19.04 -2.83 3.23
C THR A 264 18.44 -4.21 3.54
N VAL A 265 17.13 -4.40 3.34
CA VAL A 265 16.49 -5.71 3.54
C VAL A 265 16.98 -6.70 2.49
N CYS A 266 17.06 -6.32 1.22
CA CYS A 266 17.53 -7.18 0.14
C CYS A 266 18.97 -7.64 0.37
N GLU A 267 19.89 -6.73 0.76
CA GLU A 267 21.26 -7.05 1.13
C GLU A 267 21.33 -8.08 2.29
N ARG A 268 20.53 -7.87 3.34
CA ARG A 268 20.53 -8.76 4.53
C ARG A 268 19.88 -10.12 4.30
N THR A 269 19.04 -10.24 3.28
CA THR A 269 18.31 -11.47 2.96
C THR A 269 18.85 -12.20 1.75
N GLY A 270 19.78 -11.59 1.01
CA GLY A 270 20.36 -12.14 -0.21
C GLY A 270 19.34 -12.23 -1.36
N VAL A 271 18.32 -11.40 -1.36
CA VAL A 271 17.41 -11.23 -2.50
C VAL A 271 18.12 -10.35 -3.53
N SER A 272 18.12 -10.76 -4.80
CA SER A 272 18.74 -10.00 -5.88
C SER A 272 18.02 -8.67 -6.10
N SER A 273 18.71 -7.68 -6.69
CA SER A 273 18.08 -6.40 -7.04
C SER A 273 16.95 -6.56 -8.06
N GLU A 274 17.04 -7.55 -8.95
CA GLU A 274 16.04 -7.85 -9.98
C GLU A 274 14.76 -8.45 -9.39
N ASP A 275 14.88 -9.16 -8.27
CA ASP A 275 13.76 -9.78 -7.56
C ASP A 275 13.26 -8.94 -6.38
N CYS A 276 13.86 -7.78 -6.14
CA CYS A 276 13.42 -6.78 -5.17
C CYS A 276 12.49 -5.77 -5.85
N TRP A 277 11.23 -6.11 -5.98
CA TRP A 277 10.27 -5.27 -6.68
C TRP A 277 9.83 -4.08 -5.83
N HIS A 278 9.87 -2.91 -6.41
CA HIS A 278 9.48 -1.65 -5.76
C HIS A 278 8.99 -0.61 -6.77
N ASN A 279 8.30 0.39 -6.28
CA ASN A 279 7.89 1.58 -7.04
C ASN A 279 7.96 2.86 -6.20
N VAL A 280 8.48 2.76 -4.98
CA VAL A 280 8.57 3.88 -4.02
C VAL A 280 9.42 5.04 -4.54
N ASP A 281 10.38 4.77 -5.40
CA ASP A 281 11.20 5.79 -6.05
C ASP A 281 10.39 6.70 -6.98
N GLN A 282 9.27 6.22 -7.55
CA GLN A 282 8.41 6.97 -8.47
C GLN A 282 7.09 7.45 -7.86
N PHE A 283 6.61 6.77 -6.83
CA PHE A 283 5.29 7.06 -6.26
C PHE A 283 5.34 7.51 -4.79
N GLY A 284 6.52 7.42 -4.15
CA GLY A 284 6.66 7.70 -2.72
C GLY A 284 6.01 6.63 -1.85
N ASN A 285 5.92 6.92 -0.55
CA ASN A 285 5.21 6.06 0.38
C ASN A 285 3.69 6.31 0.27
N ALA A 286 2.99 5.42 -0.40
CA ALA A 286 1.55 5.47 -0.58
C ALA A 286 0.80 4.60 0.47
N GLY A 287 1.34 4.47 1.68
CA GLY A 287 0.68 3.78 2.80
C GLY A 287 0.32 2.33 2.52
N CYS A 288 -0.96 1.98 2.75
CA CYS A 288 -1.46 0.61 2.60
C CYS A 288 -1.49 0.13 1.15
N CYS A 289 -1.64 1.03 0.18
CA CYS A 289 -1.68 0.66 -1.23
C CYS A 289 -0.28 0.48 -1.85
N GLY A 290 0.82 0.88 -1.19
CA GLY A 290 2.16 0.84 -1.75
C GLY A 290 2.60 -0.56 -2.20
N ALA A 291 2.65 -1.53 -1.29
CA ALA A 291 3.06 -2.89 -1.64
C ALA A 291 2.13 -3.59 -2.66
N PRO A 292 0.78 -3.56 -2.50
CA PRO A 292 -0.10 -4.15 -3.51
C PRO A 292 -0.06 -3.43 -4.86
N SER A 293 0.26 -2.12 -4.94
CA SER A 293 0.45 -1.43 -6.22
C SER A 293 1.70 -1.91 -6.97
N VAL A 294 2.77 -2.28 -6.25
CA VAL A 294 3.93 -2.94 -6.85
C VAL A 294 3.53 -4.28 -7.47
N LEU A 295 2.82 -5.13 -6.71
CA LEU A 295 2.35 -6.41 -7.24
C LEU A 295 1.45 -6.23 -8.46
N SER A 296 0.56 -5.21 -8.43
CA SER A 296 -0.29 -4.87 -9.57
C SER A 296 0.50 -4.38 -10.79
N GLY A 297 1.56 -3.60 -10.58
CA GLY A 297 2.44 -3.13 -11.66
C GLY A 297 3.14 -4.26 -12.40
N HIS A 298 3.47 -5.34 -11.70
CA HIS A 298 4.14 -6.52 -12.22
C HIS A 298 3.21 -7.74 -12.44
N TRP A 299 1.87 -7.54 -12.39
CA TRP A 299 0.90 -8.63 -12.47
C TRP A 299 1.07 -9.53 -13.70
N ASP A 300 1.35 -8.91 -14.84
CA ASP A 300 1.49 -9.61 -16.13
C ASP A 300 2.89 -10.24 -16.34
N GLU A 301 3.85 -9.91 -15.46
CA GLU A 301 5.21 -10.49 -15.46
C GLU A 301 5.31 -11.77 -14.64
N LEU A 302 4.29 -12.08 -13.82
CA LEU A 302 4.25 -13.28 -12.97
C LEU A 302 4.16 -14.55 -13.81
N LYS A 303 5.02 -15.51 -13.49
CA LYS A 303 5.17 -16.79 -14.21
C LYS A 303 4.88 -17.96 -13.29
N PRO A 304 4.41 -19.12 -13.84
CA PRO A 304 4.32 -20.35 -13.07
C PRO A 304 5.67 -20.69 -12.40
N GLY A 305 5.61 -21.01 -11.12
CA GLY A 305 6.79 -21.25 -10.27
C GLY A 305 7.21 -20.04 -9.43
N ASP A 306 6.81 -18.82 -9.76
CA ASP A 306 7.17 -17.63 -8.95
C ASP A 306 6.64 -17.74 -7.50
N ARG A 307 7.49 -17.31 -6.57
CA ARG A 307 7.20 -17.17 -5.14
C ARG A 307 7.35 -15.69 -4.77
N VAL A 308 6.23 -15.02 -4.48
CA VAL A 308 6.24 -13.60 -4.12
C VAL A 308 6.02 -13.45 -2.61
N ALA A 309 7.07 -13.01 -1.92
CA ALA A 309 7.05 -12.71 -0.49
C ALA A 309 6.69 -11.24 -0.28
N LEU A 310 5.52 -10.95 0.29
CA LEU A 310 5.15 -9.61 0.70
C LEU A 310 5.40 -9.46 2.21
N SER A 311 6.13 -8.41 2.60
CA SER A 311 6.35 -8.08 4.02
C SER A 311 6.02 -6.61 4.23
N ILE A 312 4.91 -6.36 4.93
CA ILE A 312 4.30 -5.05 5.05
C ILE A 312 4.25 -4.66 6.53
N VAL A 313 4.79 -3.51 6.88
CA VAL A 313 4.77 -2.96 8.24
C VAL A 313 3.94 -1.67 8.26
N GLY A 314 3.26 -1.42 9.38
CA GLY A 314 2.37 -0.28 9.56
C GLY A 314 2.40 0.29 10.96
N ALA A 315 1.69 1.41 11.12
CA ALA A 315 1.43 1.99 12.44
C ALA A 315 0.69 0.98 13.35
N GLY A 316 0.91 1.13 14.67
CA GLY A 316 0.31 0.25 15.66
C GLY A 316 1.28 -0.30 16.71
N LEU A 317 2.55 -0.70 16.45
CA LEU A 317 3.08 -1.19 15.19
C LEU A 317 2.44 -2.52 14.82
N ALA A 318 2.15 -2.71 13.57
CA ALA A 318 1.60 -3.97 13.07
C ALA A 318 2.34 -4.41 11.78
N TRP A 319 2.35 -5.69 11.49
CA TRP A 319 3.00 -6.21 10.29
C TRP A 319 2.34 -7.47 9.77
N ALA A 320 2.47 -7.67 8.48
CA ALA A 320 2.03 -8.88 7.81
C ALA A 320 3.13 -9.48 6.95
N HIS A 321 3.16 -10.80 6.90
CA HIS A 321 3.98 -11.59 5.98
C HIS A 321 3.07 -12.49 5.17
N LEU A 322 3.09 -12.34 3.86
CA LEU A 322 2.27 -13.10 2.93
C LEU A 322 3.15 -13.80 1.91
N MET A 323 2.86 -15.05 1.61
CA MET A 323 3.49 -15.79 0.52
C MET A 323 2.46 -16.06 -0.57
N LEU A 324 2.66 -15.47 -1.74
CA LEU A 324 1.90 -15.74 -2.95
C LEU A 324 2.69 -16.74 -3.82
N LYS A 325 2.01 -17.81 -4.22
CA LYS A 325 2.52 -18.81 -5.16
C LYS A 325 1.80 -18.63 -6.48
N VAL A 326 2.53 -18.63 -7.59
CA VAL A 326 1.99 -18.67 -8.96
C VAL A 326 2.12 -20.10 -9.50
N GLU A 327 1.01 -20.67 -9.96
CA GLU A 327 0.91 -22.05 -10.50
C GLU A 327 0.85 -22.07 -12.01
#